data_e9ee3f294dfb1aad7076763a758621f6
#
_entry.id   e9ee3f294dfb1aad7076763a758621f6
#
_cell.length_a   1.000
_cell.length_b   1.000
_cell.length_c   1.000
_cell.angle_alpha   90.00
_cell.angle_beta   90.00
_cell.angle_gamma   90.00
#
_symmetry.space_group_name_H-M   'P 1'
#
loop_
_entity.id
_entity.type
_entity.pdbx_description
1 polymer ?
#
loop_
_entity_poly.entity_id
_entity_poly.type
_entity_poly.pdbx_seq_one_letter_code
_entity_poly.pdbx_strand_id
1 'polypeptide(L)'
;MRPYKAIDIPDFPLIQSQLLELLDQTITDFSYTNTKATTYELVKDKCPRLIEFLDANDLVWDVGRFFVTPPRDGLYIHVDGNSERSRIFSLNLPLLNCEQSEMIWWDNVEVVEYRSHESYGNNIAKMDSENKIQIASLALTTPHLVRVDIPHSVENNQDNLRAIFSMRFKPEPYHLWY
;
A
#
# COMPACT_ATOMS: atom_id res chain seq x y z
N MET A 1 -1.76 8.14 18.52
CA MET A 1 -2.71 7.15 17.90
C MET A 1 -1.90 6.32 16.91
N ARG A 2 -2.09 4.99 16.85
CA ARG A 2 -1.37 4.15 15.85
C ARG A 2 -1.86 4.51 14.45
N PRO A 3 -0.97 4.63 13.45
CA PRO A 3 -1.34 4.97 12.07
C PRO A 3 -1.82 3.75 11.25
N TYR A 4 -2.18 2.67 11.89
CA TYR A 4 -2.67 1.44 11.25
C TYR A 4 -3.65 0.69 12.14
N LYS A 5 -4.52 -0.10 11.51
CA LYS A 5 -5.52 -0.98 12.14
C LYS A 5 -5.61 -2.28 11.35
N ALA A 6 -5.48 -3.42 12.02
CA ALA A 6 -5.71 -4.73 11.38
C ALA A 6 -7.17 -4.87 10.95
N ILE A 7 -7.38 -5.45 9.79
CA ILE A 7 -8.71 -5.75 9.22
C ILE A 7 -8.82 -7.26 9.05
N ASP A 8 -9.83 -7.83 9.65
CA ASP A 8 -10.16 -9.23 9.44
C ASP A 8 -10.92 -9.39 8.12
N ILE A 9 -10.32 -10.12 7.19
CA ILE A 9 -10.92 -10.43 5.88
C ILE A 9 -11.14 -11.94 5.82
N PRO A 10 -12.39 -12.40 5.75
CA PRO A 10 -12.70 -13.81 5.61
C PRO A 10 -12.00 -14.44 4.38
N ASP A 11 -11.56 -15.67 4.53
CA ASP A 11 -10.88 -16.42 3.46
C ASP A 11 -9.63 -15.74 2.89
N PHE A 12 -8.93 -14.89 3.68
CA PHE A 12 -7.80 -14.13 3.21
C PHE A 12 -6.71 -14.99 2.52
N PRO A 13 -6.36 -16.21 2.96
CA PRO A 13 -5.39 -17.05 2.24
C PRO A 13 -5.81 -17.38 0.79
N LEU A 14 -7.10 -17.57 0.53
CA LEU A 14 -7.62 -17.77 -0.83
C LEU A 14 -7.51 -16.47 -1.67
N ILE A 15 -7.91 -15.36 -1.08
CA ILE A 15 -7.76 -14.03 -1.70
C ILE A 15 -6.31 -13.74 -2.05
N GLN A 16 -5.39 -14.02 -1.12
CA GLN A 16 -3.94 -13.84 -1.32
C GLN A 16 -3.42 -14.67 -2.51
N SER A 17 -3.81 -15.95 -2.60
CA SER A 17 -3.44 -16.84 -3.71
C SER A 17 -3.94 -16.30 -5.06
N GLN A 18 -5.19 -15.87 -5.13
CA GLN A 18 -5.79 -15.31 -6.36
C GLN A 18 -5.14 -13.99 -6.79
N LEU A 19 -4.79 -13.13 -5.83
CA LEU A 19 -4.07 -11.89 -6.12
C LEU A 19 -2.62 -12.14 -6.54
N LEU A 20 -1.96 -13.20 -6.06
CA LEU A 20 -0.62 -13.61 -6.53
C LEU A 20 -0.65 -14.06 -7.97
N GLU A 21 -1.63 -14.89 -8.37
CA GLU A 21 -1.80 -15.29 -9.78
C GLU A 21 -2.02 -14.07 -10.69
N LEU A 22 -2.75 -13.07 -10.19
CA LEU A 22 -2.98 -11.83 -10.92
C LEU A 22 -1.73 -10.95 -10.99
N LEU A 23 -0.91 -10.91 -9.94
CA LEU A 23 0.38 -10.22 -9.90
C LEU A 23 1.32 -10.74 -10.98
N ASP A 24 1.49 -12.05 -11.10
CA ASP A 24 2.37 -12.69 -12.07
C ASP A 24 2.00 -12.36 -13.53
N GLN A 25 0.70 -12.14 -13.78
CA GLN A 25 0.21 -11.71 -15.09
C GLN A 25 0.42 -10.22 -15.36
N THR A 26 0.65 -9.43 -14.31
CA THR A 26 0.60 -7.97 -14.36
C THR A 26 1.98 -7.33 -14.32
N ILE A 27 2.92 -7.90 -13.57
CA ILE A 27 4.28 -7.40 -13.39
C ILE A 27 5.27 -8.47 -13.89
N THR A 28 6.10 -8.10 -14.85
CA THR A 28 7.12 -8.99 -15.46
C THR A 28 8.55 -8.58 -15.12
N ASP A 29 8.75 -7.35 -14.61
CA ASP A 29 10.06 -6.85 -14.20
C ASP A 29 10.05 -6.54 -12.70
N PHE A 30 10.91 -7.22 -11.97
CA PHE A 30 11.06 -7.14 -10.51
C PHE A 30 12.43 -6.57 -10.09
N SER A 31 13.18 -6.00 -11.01
CA SER A 31 14.54 -5.48 -10.75
C SER A 31 14.57 -4.16 -10.00
N TYR A 32 13.45 -3.47 -9.88
CA TYR A 32 13.30 -2.20 -9.16
C TYR A 32 11.93 -2.12 -8.48
N THR A 33 11.78 -1.22 -7.51
CA THR A 33 10.48 -0.97 -6.87
C THR A 33 9.47 -0.55 -7.93
N ASN A 34 8.47 -1.38 -8.16
CA ASN A 34 7.49 -1.24 -9.23
C ASN A 34 6.07 -1.19 -8.67
N THR A 35 5.21 -0.47 -9.38
CA THR A 35 3.78 -0.40 -9.06
C THR A 35 2.95 -0.53 -10.32
N LYS A 36 1.94 -1.37 -10.28
CA LYS A 36 1.03 -1.60 -11.39
C LYS A 36 -0.42 -1.49 -10.94
N ALA A 37 -1.15 -0.57 -11.56
CA ALA A 37 -2.59 -0.49 -11.36
C ALA A 37 -3.29 -1.69 -11.99
N THR A 38 -4.37 -2.14 -11.33
CA THR A 38 -5.30 -3.12 -11.87
C THR A 38 -6.72 -2.54 -11.87
N THR A 39 -7.61 -3.11 -12.65
CA THR A 39 -8.99 -2.66 -12.74
C THR A 39 -9.89 -3.43 -11.78
N TYR A 40 -10.98 -2.79 -11.35
CA TYR A 40 -12.02 -3.44 -10.57
C TYR A 40 -12.55 -4.71 -11.25
N GLU A 41 -12.82 -4.65 -12.56
CA GLU A 41 -13.39 -5.77 -13.32
C GLU A 41 -12.46 -6.99 -13.34
N LEU A 42 -11.15 -6.76 -13.47
CA LEU A 42 -10.17 -7.85 -13.46
C LEU A 42 -10.09 -8.51 -12.09
N VAL A 43 -10.09 -7.71 -11.01
CA VAL A 43 -10.10 -8.25 -9.64
C VAL A 43 -11.41 -8.97 -9.34
N LYS A 44 -12.54 -8.44 -9.81
CA LYS A 44 -13.85 -9.08 -9.66
C LYS A 44 -13.92 -10.45 -10.34
N ASP A 45 -13.34 -10.58 -11.54
CA ASP A 45 -13.28 -11.85 -12.27
C ASP A 45 -12.37 -12.88 -11.56
N LYS A 46 -11.20 -12.47 -11.09
CA LYS A 46 -10.17 -13.36 -10.56
C LYS A 46 -10.23 -13.57 -9.06
N CYS A 47 -10.76 -12.61 -8.32
CA CYS A 47 -10.79 -12.61 -6.86
C CYS A 47 -12.16 -12.17 -6.32
N PRO A 48 -13.27 -12.90 -6.65
CA PRO A 48 -14.62 -12.49 -6.27
C PRO A 48 -14.83 -12.37 -4.76
N ARG A 49 -14.13 -13.17 -3.94
CA ARG A 49 -14.21 -13.09 -2.47
C ARG A 49 -13.75 -11.74 -1.93
N LEU A 50 -12.75 -11.12 -2.56
CA LEU A 50 -12.35 -9.77 -2.18
C LEU A 50 -13.47 -8.77 -2.46
N ILE A 51 -14.14 -8.88 -3.60
CA ILE A 51 -15.24 -7.99 -3.95
C ILE A 51 -16.45 -8.21 -3.00
N GLU A 52 -16.78 -9.45 -2.67
CA GLU A 52 -17.81 -9.76 -1.66
C GLU A 52 -17.50 -9.08 -0.30
N PHE A 53 -16.23 -9.10 0.13
CA PHE A 53 -15.80 -8.40 1.33
C PHE A 53 -15.94 -6.87 1.19
N LEU A 54 -15.54 -6.29 0.05
CA LEU A 54 -15.67 -4.84 -0.18
C LEU A 54 -17.14 -4.41 -0.14
N ASP A 55 -18.00 -5.14 -0.83
CA ASP A 55 -19.45 -4.86 -0.90
C ASP A 55 -20.11 -4.99 0.48
N ALA A 56 -19.75 -6.03 1.24
CA ALA A 56 -20.29 -6.25 2.60
C ALA A 56 -19.85 -5.17 3.62
N ASN A 57 -18.83 -4.40 3.31
CA ASN A 57 -18.31 -3.32 4.16
C ASN A 57 -18.48 -1.92 3.53
N ASP A 58 -19.33 -1.77 2.53
CA ASP A 58 -19.60 -0.49 1.86
C ASP A 58 -18.35 0.21 1.31
N LEU A 59 -17.36 -0.58 0.85
CA LEU A 59 -16.08 -0.09 0.34
C LEU A 59 -16.15 0.11 -1.17
N VAL A 60 -16.35 1.34 -1.61
CA VAL A 60 -16.40 1.68 -3.03
C VAL A 60 -14.99 1.83 -3.59
N TRP A 61 -14.63 0.94 -4.50
CA TRP A 61 -13.34 0.92 -5.17
C TRP A 61 -13.02 2.22 -5.93
N ASP A 62 -11.87 2.82 -5.66
CA ASP A 62 -11.31 3.94 -6.44
C ASP A 62 -10.08 3.47 -7.22
N VAL A 63 -9.10 2.89 -6.54
CA VAL A 63 -7.85 2.41 -7.15
C VAL A 63 -7.37 1.14 -6.45
N GLY A 64 -6.89 0.16 -7.25
CA GLY A 64 -6.13 -0.99 -6.76
C GLY A 64 -4.77 -1.06 -7.45
N ARG A 65 -3.70 -1.34 -6.69
CA ARG A 65 -2.33 -1.43 -7.20
C ARG A 65 -1.56 -2.56 -6.54
N PHE A 66 -0.78 -3.25 -7.34
CA PHE A 66 0.32 -4.07 -6.86
C PHE A 66 1.54 -3.19 -6.61
N PHE A 67 2.20 -3.41 -5.48
CA PHE A 67 3.50 -2.85 -5.17
C PHE A 67 4.48 -4.00 -4.98
N VAL A 68 5.57 -3.95 -5.73
CA VAL A 68 6.66 -4.91 -5.64
C VAL A 68 7.92 -4.16 -5.26
N THR A 69 8.58 -4.64 -4.21
CA THR A 69 9.82 -4.06 -3.69
C THR A 69 10.92 -5.13 -3.77
N PRO A 70 11.99 -4.90 -4.54
CA PRO A 70 13.14 -5.80 -4.63
C PRO A 70 13.81 -6.06 -3.28
N PRO A 71 14.68 -7.08 -3.19
CA PRO A 71 15.53 -7.30 -2.03
C PRO A 71 16.34 -6.05 -1.67
N ARG A 72 16.43 -5.74 -0.37
CA ARG A 72 17.25 -4.63 0.16
C ARG A 72 16.95 -3.26 -0.44
N ASP A 73 15.72 -3.07 -0.93
CA ASP A 73 15.22 -1.82 -1.51
C ASP A 73 14.04 -1.28 -0.71
N GLY A 74 13.54 -0.11 -1.09
CA GLY A 74 12.42 0.52 -0.39
C GLY A 74 11.85 1.73 -1.11
N LEU A 75 10.92 2.38 -0.46
CA LEU A 75 10.34 3.64 -0.90
C LEU A 75 10.69 4.73 0.10
N TYR A 76 11.22 5.84 -0.39
CA TYR A 76 11.57 7.00 0.43
C TYR A 76 10.37 7.56 1.21
N ILE A 77 10.64 8.41 2.22
CA ILE A 77 9.58 9.05 3.01
C ILE A 77 8.75 9.95 2.11
N HIS A 78 7.44 9.76 2.11
CA HIS A 78 6.46 10.51 1.32
C HIS A 78 5.09 10.50 2.01
N VAL A 79 4.17 11.28 1.48
CA VAL A 79 2.73 11.17 1.75
C VAL A 79 2.02 10.86 0.45
N ASP A 80 0.90 10.14 0.54
CA ASP A 80 0.07 9.85 -0.62
C ASP A 80 -0.91 10.99 -0.91
N GLY A 81 -1.11 11.26 -2.19
CA GLY A 81 -1.99 12.33 -2.65
C GLY A 81 -1.23 13.59 -3.04
N ASN A 82 -1.98 14.58 -3.49
CA ASN A 82 -1.48 15.93 -3.78
C ASN A 82 -2.34 16.95 -3.04
N SER A 83 -1.99 18.23 -3.16
CA SER A 83 -2.71 19.33 -2.52
C SER A 83 -4.22 19.40 -2.85
N GLU A 84 -4.65 18.75 -3.93
CA GLU A 84 -6.05 18.73 -4.38
C GLU A 84 -6.80 17.45 -3.99
N ARG A 85 -6.08 16.37 -3.67
CA ARG A 85 -6.63 15.06 -3.32
C ARG A 85 -5.81 14.43 -2.20
N SER A 86 -6.02 14.90 -0.98
CA SER A 86 -5.49 14.20 0.20
C SER A 86 -6.14 12.82 0.27
N ARG A 87 -5.32 11.78 0.30
CA ARG A 87 -5.76 10.41 0.56
C ARG A 87 -5.37 10.08 1.98
N ILE A 88 -6.30 9.56 2.75
CA ILE A 88 -6.12 9.33 4.18
C ILE A 88 -5.79 7.87 4.44
N PHE A 89 -6.53 6.96 3.82
CA PHE A 89 -6.41 5.54 4.07
C PHE A 89 -6.03 4.73 2.83
N SER A 90 -5.33 3.63 3.10
CA SER A 90 -5.13 2.54 2.17
C SER A 90 -5.41 1.21 2.86
N LEU A 91 -6.14 0.30 2.24
CA LEU A 91 -6.21 -1.10 2.66
C LEU A 91 -5.09 -1.87 1.97
N ASN A 92 -4.11 -2.31 2.75
CA ASN A 92 -2.95 -3.03 2.27
C ASN A 92 -3.07 -4.52 2.61
N LEU A 93 -2.97 -5.35 1.60
CA LEU A 93 -3.02 -6.81 1.67
C LEU A 93 -1.62 -7.38 1.43
N PRO A 94 -1.00 -8.09 2.40
CA PRO A 94 0.27 -8.76 2.18
C PRO A 94 0.11 -9.91 1.19
N LEU A 95 1.01 -10.00 0.21
CA LEU A 95 0.98 -11.07 -0.78
C LEU A 95 2.18 -11.99 -0.65
N LEU A 96 3.38 -11.45 -0.62
CA LEU A 96 4.61 -12.23 -0.66
C LEU A 96 5.70 -11.59 0.20
N ASN A 97 6.33 -12.37 1.07
CA ASN A 97 7.52 -12.01 1.85
C ASN A 97 7.39 -10.64 2.56
N CYS A 98 6.35 -10.48 3.37
CA CYS A 98 6.11 -9.22 4.08
C CYS A 98 6.61 -9.22 5.53
N GLU A 99 7.12 -10.34 6.05
CA GLU A 99 7.44 -10.57 7.47
C GLU A 99 8.64 -9.75 7.95
N GLN A 100 9.62 -9.53 7.09
CA GLN A 100 10.86 -8.79 7.38
C GLN A 100 10.95 -7.48 6.62
N SER A 101 9.81 -6.96 6.21
CA SER A 101 9.68 -5.64 5.60
C SER A 101 8.77 -4.77 6.43
N GLU A 102 9.06 -3.49 6.49
CA GLU A 102 8.35 -2.56 7.34
C GLU A 102 7.79 -1.39 6.54
N MET A 103 6.58 -0.98 6.89
CA MET A 103 6.09 0.36 6.63
C MET A 103 6.35 1.18 7.89
N ILE A 104 7.02 2.31 7.74
CA ILE A 104 7.49 3.14 8.85
C ILE A 104 6.85 4.52 8.72
N TRP A 105 6.30 5.06 9.81
CA TRP A 105 5.74 6.41 9.87
C TRP A 105 6.67 7.35 10.61
N TRP A 106 6.76 8.58 10.10
CA TRP A 106 7.72 9.56 10.51
C TRP A 106 7.06 10.87 10.94
N ASP A 107 7.66 11.53 11.91
CA ASP A 107 7.38 12.90 12.31
C ASP A 107 8.65 13.74 12.13
N ASN A 108 8.49 15.05 12.22
CA ASN A 108 9.58 16.02 12.08
C ASN A 108 10.34 15.88 10.75
N VAL A 109 9.61 15.74 9.65
CA VAL A 109 10.13 15.66 8.28
C VAL A 109 9.58 16.80 7.44
N GLU A 110 10.37 17.23 6.46
CA GLU A 110 10.01 18.28 5.50
C GLU A 110 10.26 17.84 4.06
N VAL A 111 9.67 18.54 3.12
CA VAL A 111 9.87 18.23 1.69
C VAL A 111 11.30 18.67 1.29
N VAL A 112 12.11 17.72 0.86
CA VAL A 112 13.47 17.97 0.38
C VAL A 112 13.58 17.96 -1.14
N GLU A 113 12.67 17.27 -1.81
CA GLU A 113 12.69 17.15 -3.28
C GLU A 113 11.28 16.79 -3.79
N TYR A 114 10.92 17.32 -4.96
CA TYR A 114 9.76 16.85 -5.71
C TYR A 114 10.23 15.91 -6.83
N ARG A 115 9.70 14.69 -6.85
CA ARG A 115 9.99 13.70 -7.90
C ARG A 115 8.78 13.48 -8.77
N SER A 116 9.00 13.59 -10.08
CA SER A 116 8.01 13.13 -11.05
C SER A 116 7.90 11.61 -10.99
N HIS A 117 6.69 11.11 -10.79
CA HIS A 117 6.44 9.67 -10.83
C HIS A 117 5.52 9.35 -12.00
N GLU A 118 6.07 8.75 -13.05
CA GLU A 118 5.36 8.46 -14.31
C GLU A 118 4.06 7.68 -14.10
N SER A 119 4.06 6.73 -13.18
CA SER A 119 2.88 5.89 -12.88
C SER A 119 1.75 6.63 -12.16
N TYR A 120 2.01 7.79 -11.56
CA TYR A 120 1.01 8.54 -10.79
C TYR A 120 0.56 9.83 -11.47
N GLY A 121 1.27 10.26 -12.54
CA GLY A 121 0.99 11.52 -13.24
C GLY A 121 1.19 12.79 -12.39
N ASN A 122 1.78 12.66 -11.19
CA ASN A 122 1.95 13.73 -10.22
C ASN A 122 3.37 13.70 -9.63
N ASN A 123 3.85 14.86 -9.21
CA ASN A 123 5.08 14.96 -8.43
C ASN A 123 4.82 14.46 -7.00
N ILE A 124 5.58 13.45 -6.58
CA ILE A 124 5.59 13.00 -5.19
C ILE A 124 6.65 13.79 -4.44
N ALA A 125 6.27 14.37 -3.31
CA ALA A 125 7.20 15.03 -2.42
C ALA A 125 8.04 13.97 -1.70
N LYS A 126 9.35 13.92 -1.98
CA LYS A 126 10.30 13.21 -1.13
C LYS A 126 10.52 14.04 0.12
N MET A 127 10.37 13.41 1.28
CA MET A 127 10.52 14.05 2.57
C MET A 127 11.73 13.48 3.31
N ASP A 128 12.42 14.30 4.06
CA ASP A 128 13.49 13.88 4.98
C ASP A 128 13.74 14.96 6.04
N SER A 129 14.54 14.64 7.04
CA SER A 129 15.09 15.56 8.04
C SER A 129 16.23 14.88 8.78
N GLU A 130 17.24 15.66 9.19
CA GLU A 130 18.30 15.15 10.09
C GLU A 130 17.74 14.71 11.47
N ASN A 131 16.63 15.34 11.88
CA ASN A 131 15.99 15.09 13.17
C ASN A 131 14.65 14.34 13.04
N LYS A 132 14.47 13.56 11.97
CA LYS A 132 13.27 12.77 11.79
C LYS A 132 13.04 11.78 12.92
N ILE A 133 11.79 11.63 13.32
CA ILE A 133 11.37 10.78 14.43
C ILE A 133 10.49 9.67 13.91
N GLN A 134 10.88 8.42 14.13
CA GLN A 134 10.02 7.27 13.86
C GLN A 134 8.91 7.23 14.92
N ILE A 135 7.66 7.36 14.51
CA ILE A 135 6.49 7.33 15.39
C ILE A 135 5.80 5.97 15.43
N ALA A 136 5.95 5.16 14.39
CA ALA A 136 5.43 3.79 14.31
C ALA A 136 6.15 2.99 13.24
N SER A 137 6.09 1.65 13.35
CA SER A 137 6.40 0.72 12.27
C SER A 137 5.42 -0.44 12.26
N LEU A 138 5.28 -1.09 11.10
CA LEU A 138 4.41 -2.23 10.87
C LEU A 138 5.03 -3.19 9.88
N ALA A 139 5.32 -4.43 10.33
CA ALA A 139 5.51 -5.56 9.43
C ALA A 139 4.11 -6.02 8.96
N LEU A 140 3.84 -5.85 7.67
CA LEU A 140 2.52 -6.12 7.10
C LEU A 140 2.32 -7.62 6.87
N THR A 141 1.98 -8.36 7.91
CA THR A 141 1.76 -9.83 7.85
C THR A 141 0.29 -10.23 7.70
N THR A 142 -0.62 -9.32 7.97
CA THR A 142 -2.08 -9.46 7.79
C THR A 142 -2.66 -8.22 7.11
N PRO A 143 -3.90 -8.26 6.61
CA PRO A 143 -4.54 -7.08 6.04
C PRO A 143 -4.61 -5.92 7.05
N HIS A 144 -4.24 -4.73 6.62
CA HIS A 144 -4.30 -3.53 7.46
C HIS A 144 -4.85 -2.32 6.68
N LEU A 145 -5.72 -1.58 7.34
CA LEU A 145 -6.03 -0.21 6.96
C LEU A 145 -4.94 0.70 7.54
N VAL A 146 -4.25 1.44 6.68
CA VAL A 146 -3.09 2.27 7.05
C VAL A 146 -3.31 3.74 6.69
N ARG A 147 -2.78 4.64 7.51
CA ARG A 147 -2.74 6.09 7.23
C ARG A 147 -1.62 6.40 6.26
N VAL A 148 -1.97 7.04 5.16
CA VAL A 148 -1.05 7.39 4.07
C VAL A 148 -0.94 8.91 3.86
N ASP A 149 -1.70 9.68 4.60
CA ASP A 149 -1.59 11.13 4.74
C ASP A 149 -0.53 11.56 5.78
N ILE A 150 -0.01 10.61 6.56
CA ILE A 150 1.13 10.81 7.46
C ILE A 150 2.40 10.41 6.70
N PRO A 151 3.51 11.16 6.82
CA PRO A 151 4.78 10.81 6.20
C PRO A 151 5.20 9.37 6.52
N HIS A 152 5.43 8.58 5.48
CA HIS A 152 5.79 7.17 5.63
C HIS A 152 6.78 6.70 4.57
N SER A 153 7.54 5.67 4.91
CA SER A 153 8.43 4.93 4.02
C SER A 153 8.11 3.45 4.04
N VAL A 154 8.67 2.72 3.10
CA VAL A 154 8.65 1.26 3.06
C VAL A 154 10.07 0.76 2.92
N GLU A 155 10.44 -0.25 3.71
CA GLU A 155 11.74 -0.89 3.66
C GLU A 155 11.58 -2.40 3.51
N ASN A 156 12.26 -2.99 2.54
CA ASN A 156 12.38 -4.43 2.38
C ASN A 156 13.77 -4.89 2.82
N ASN A 157 13.89 -5.27 4.08
CA ASN A 157 15.17 -5.63 4.72
C ASN A 157 15.57 -7.10 4.53
N GLN A 158 14.97 -7.79 3.57
CA GLN A 158 15.25 -9.21 3.31
C GLN A 158 15.87 -9.43 1.92
N ASP A 159 16.34 -10.66 1.68
CA ASP A 159 16.97 -11.06 0.42
C ASP A 159 15.96 -11.55 -0.63
N ASN A 160 14.68 -11.46 -0.32
CA ASN A 160 13.58 -11.86 -1.19
C ASN A 160 12.76 -10.63 -1.60
N LEU A 161 12.13 -10.75 -2.77
CA LEU A 161 11.16 -9.78 -3.26
C LEU A 161 9.94 -9.73 -2.33
N ARG A 162 9.48 -8.53 -2.01
CA ARG A 162 8.24 -8.26 -1.30
C ARG A 162 7.13 -7.84 -2.25
N ALA A 163 5.91 -8.33 -2.04
CA ALA A 163 4.75 -7.85 -2.78
C ALA A 163 3.54 -7.61 -1.87
N ILE A 164 2.80 -6.53 -2.15
CA ILE A 164 1.50 -6.24 -1.55
C ILE A 164 0.50 -5.84 -2.62
N PHE A 165 -0.78 -5.97 -2.28
CA PHE A 165 -1.87 -5.32 -3.00
C PHE A 165 -2.45 -4.20 -2.13
N SER A 166 -2.56 -3.00 -2.69
CA SER A 166 -3.00 -1.79 -2.00
C SER A 166 -4.23 -1.22 -2.67
N MET A 167 -5.27 -0.93 -1.89
CA MET A 167 -6.54 -0.41 -2.39
C MET A 167 -6.89 0.93 -1.76
N ARG A 168 -7.53 1.78 -2.56
CA ARG A 168 -8.12 3.05 -2.16
C ARG A 168 -9.62 3.05 -2.43
N PHE A 169 -10.33 3.82 -1.63
CA PHE A 169 -11.78 3.88 -1.66
C PHE A 169 -12.27 5.32 -1.78
N LYS A 170 -13.47 5.49 -2.31
CA LYS A 170 -14.15 6.77 -2.38
C LYS A 170 -15.65 6.58 -2.13
N PRO A 171 -16.18 7.05 -0.98
CA PRO A 171 -15.51 7.89 0.05
C PRO A 171 -14.42 7.12 0.84
N GLU A 172 -13.64 7.88 1.62
CA GLU A 172 -12.67 7.30 2.56
C GLU A 172 -13.35 6.42 3.61
N PRO A 173 -12.80 5.24 3.95
CA PRO A 173 -13.46 4.24 4.80
C PRO A 173 -13.34 4.54 6.30
N TYR A 174 -13.78 5.71 6.75
CA TYR A 174 -13.70 6.12 8.15
C TYR A 174 -14.40 5.15 9.11
N HIS A 175 -15.49 4.51 8.66
CA HIS A 175 -16.24 3.55 9.48
C HIS A 175 -15.42 2.30 9.84
N LEU A 176 -14.44 1.92 9.04
CA LEU A 176 -13.52 0.84 9.38
C LEU A 176 -12.43 1.26 10.37
N TRP A 177 -12.19 2.57 10.52
CA TRP A 177 -11.14 3.09 11.39
C TRP A 177 -11.62 3.22 12.84
N TYR A 178 -12.85 3.65 13.06
CA TYR A 178 -13.48 3.83 14.36
C TYR A 178 -14.31 2.59 14.76
#